data_c548a9531c1997cd92305f0d8106cbed
#
_entry.id   c548a9531c1997cd92305f0d8106cbed
#
_cell.length_a   1.000
_cell.length_b   1.000
_cell.length_c   1.000
_cell.angle_alpha   90.00
_cell.angle_beta   90.00
_cell.angle_gamma   90.00
#
_symmetry.space_group_name_H-M   'P 1'
#
loop_
_entity.id
_entity.type
_entity.pdbx_description
1 polymer ?
#
loop_
_entity_poly.entity_id
_entity_poly.type
_entity_poly.pdbx_seq_one_letter_code
_entity_poly.pdbx_strand_id
1 'polypeptide(L)'
;MNKTEAHQRKLTAGETIWVIGLFFLFFFLSMKKEFNYAPDELMRYQIPEYIFRHNALPNGNMEELRNEIWGFSYAYYPFFLGPLLSAGFMKIVSVFTVDPFALVVAARFTSVLSGVAVTYFAIKIAKELFDKNTKWIFITFTTLIPQFIFLTTYVNNDVIAVAGSAMIVYAWILGIRERWEWKSCVLLAVGIGVCALSYYNSYGWILCSIFLFFASELWQRRKKISDKELWKWGICISVIVVAMISYFFIRNAMLYDGDFLGMRSLTEASEMYARGDIKPSNRPTPMNLGMGLGEMLNTTQYMGKTWVNATFQSFVAVFGYMDVYAPDWVYNVYKIVLLLGGIGIIIRLVQRLKNDRTKQIKEQVIFHVNMLICMVIPVGLSIYYSYATDYQPQGRYCYPMLLALTYFVAKGMESLVKLLLSEKAQMMLCRTMSALFGAITGYVYLSMYMFWL
;
A
#
# COMPACT_ATOMS: atom_id res chain seq x y z
N MET A 1 -18.14 4.47 26.51
CA MET A 1 -16.65 4.35 26.41
C MET A 1 -16.05 4.82 27.73
N ASN A 2 -15.42 3.92 28.48
CA ASN A 2 -14.81 4.28 29.76
C ASN A 2 -13.62 5.22 29.54
N LYS A 3 -13.39 6.20 30.43
CA LYS A 3 -12.26 7.16 30.34
C LYS A 3 -10.90 6.45 30.17
N THR A 4 -10.77 5.24 30.71
CA THR A 4 -9.56 4.40 30.59
C THR A 4 -9.33 3.89 29.17
N GLU A 5 -10.36 3.48 28.45
CA GLU A 5 -10.28 3.02 27.05
C GLU A 5 -9.97 4.17 26.08
N ALA A 6 -10.54 5.35 26.32
CA ALA A 6 -10.25 6.55 25.54
C ALA A 6 -8.78 7.00 25.72
N HIS A 7 -8.21 6.81 26.91
CA HIS A 7 -6.81 7.16 27.18
C HIS A 7 -5.82 6.18 26.52
N GLN A 8 -6.17 4.89 26.42
CA GLN A 8 -5.36 3.89 25.71
C GLN A 8 -5.26 4.15 24.20
N ARG A 9 -6.23 4.84 23.59
CA ARG A 9 -6.25 5.14 22.15
C ARG A 9 -5.47 6.39 21.76
N LYS A 10 -5.11 7.28 22.65
CA LYS A 10 -4.22 8.41 22.37
C LYS A 10 -2.80 7.89 22.14
N LEU A 11 -2.07 8.55 21.24
CA LEU A 11 -0.64 8.25 21.07
C LEU A 11 0.12 8.57 22.35
N THR A 12 1.06 7.72 22.71
CA THR A 12 2.04 8.02 23.76
C THR A 12 3.11 8.97 23.21
N ALA A 13 3.89 9.60 24.09
CA ALA A 13 4.98 10.48 23.68
C ALA A 13 5.95 9.78 22.71
N GLY A 14 6.35 8.52 22.99
CA GLY A 14 7.24 7.75 22.12
C GLY A 14 6.61 7.45 20.74
N GLU A 15 5.31 7.13 20.68
CA GLU A 15 4.58 6.93 19.44
C GLU A 15 4.46 8.22 18.63
N THR A 16 4.25 9.36 19.30
CA THR A 16 4.21 10.68 18.66
C THR A 16 5.57 11.05 18.08
N ILE A 17 6.66 10.84 18.86
CA ILE A 17 8.03 11.06 18.39
C ILE A 17 8.32 10.19 17.16
N TRP A 18 7.85 8.94 17.13
CA TRP A 18 8.01 8.05 15.98
C TRP A 18 7.34 8.61 14.72
N VAL A 19 6.09 9.07 14.81
CA VAL A 19 5.36 9.67 13.69
C VAL A 19 6.07 10.93 13.20
N ILE A 20 6.47 11.82 14.11
CA ILE A 20 7.16 13.07 13.79
C ILE A 20 8.55 12.78 13.18
N GLY A 21 9.29 11.83 13.75
CA GLY A 21 10.60 11.43 13.23
C GLY A 21 10.53 10.89 11.81
N LEU A 22 9.56 10.02 11.53
CA LEU A 22 9.34 9.50 10.18
C LEU A 22 8.83 10.59 9.21
N PHE A 23 7.99 11.52 9.65
CA PHE A 23 7.63 12.67 8.83
C PHE A 23 8.87 13.44 8.36
N PHE A 24 9.76 13.80 9.28
CA PHE A 24 11.00 14.53 8.92
C PHE A 24 11.92 13.69 8.04
N LEU A 25 12.03 12.39 8.28
CA LEU A 25 12.81 11.48 7.44
C LEU A 25 12.25 11.44 6.01
N PHE A 26 10.95 11.19 5.84
CA PHE A 26 10.32 11.13 4.51
C PHE A 26 10.44 12.46 3.78
N PHE A 27 10.19 13.56 4.48
CA PHE A 27 10.29 14.90 3.89
C PHE A 27 11.73 15.23 3.50
N PHE A 28 12.71 15.00 4.37
CA PHE A 28 14.13 15.18 4.05
C PHE A 28 14.56 14.39 2.81
N LEU A 29 14.23 13.10 2.77
CA LEU A 29 14.56 12.25 1.63
C LEU A 29 13.84 12.67 0.34
N SER A 30 12.61 13.18 0.44
CA SER A 30 11.89 13.71 -0.73
C SER A 30 12.52 14.97 -1.31
N MET A 31 13.14 15.81 -0.48
CA MET A 31 13.92 16.99 -0.92
C MET A 31 15.26 16.60 -1.55
N LYS A 32 15.91 15.54 -1.04
CA LYS A 32 17.22 15.11 -1.53
C LYS A 32 17.14 14.29 -2.81
N LYS A 33 15.99 13.70 -3.11
CA LYS A 33 15.83 12.85 -4.26
C LYS A 33 15.87 13.65 -5.56
N GLU A 34 16.73 13.24 -6.49
CA GLU A 34 16.75 13.74 -7.86
C GLU A 34 15.39 13.50 -8.54
N PHE A 35 14.93 14.48 -9.33
CA PHE A 35 13.66 14.36 -10.04
C PHE A 35 13.75 13.31 -11.14
N ASN A 36 12.70 12.53 -11.27
CA ASN A 36 12.58 11.43 -12.22
C ASN A 36 13.61 10.29 -12.04
N TYR A 37 14.26 10.19 -10.87
CA TYR A 37 15.10 9.03 -10.53
C TYR A 37 14.31 8.00 -9.70
N ALA A 38 13.06 7.78 -10.10
CA ALA A 38 12.18 6.72 -9.59
C ALA A 38 11.23 6.27 -10.72
N PRO A 39 10.75 5.02 -10.68
CA PRO A 39 9.90 4.50 -11.73
C PRO A 39 8.64 5.36 -11.92
N ASP A 40 8.40 5.79 -13.16
CA ASP A 40 7.24 6.54 -13.61
C ASP A 40 7.04 7.94 -12.97
N GLU A 41 7.99 8.48 -12.20
CA GLU A 41 7.79 9.74 -11.48
C GLU A 41 7.45 10.90 -12.44
N LEU A 42 8.13 11.02 -13.57
CA LEU A 42 7.85 12.07 -14.56
C LEU A 42 6.42 11.97 -15.10
N MET A 43 6.03 10.79 -15.59
CA MET A 43 4.68 10.58 -16.13
C MET A 43 3.58 10.84 -15.10
N ARG A 44 3.85 10.54 -13.82
CA ARG A 44 2.93 10.80 -12.72
C ARG A 44 2.91 12.26 -12.32
N TYR A 45 4.06 12.95 -12.38
CA TYR A 45 4.19 14.36 -12.06
C TYR A 45 3.52 15.27 -13.10
N GLN A 46 3.53 14.90 -14.37
CA GLN A 46 2.85 15.66 -15.44
C GLN A 46 1.36 15.90 -15.15
N ILE A 47 0.70 14.99 -14.43
CA ILE A 47 -0.74 15.14 -14.11
C ILE A 47 -0.99 16.27 -13.10
N PRO A 48 -0.40 16.30 -11.89
CA PRO A 48 -0.56 17.43 -10.98
C PRO A 48 0.03 18.73 -11.54
N GLU A 49 1.09 18.69 -12.35
CA GLU A 49 1.63 19.86 -13.02
C GLU A 49 0.61 20.47 -13.99
N TYR A 50 -0.06 19.67 -14.78
CA TYR A 50 -1.14 20.13 -15.67
C TYR A 50 -2.27 20.77 -14.84
N ILE A 51 -2.73 20.10 -13.78
CA ILE A 51 -3.78 20.64 -12.88
C ILE A 51 -3.33 21.96 -12.27
N PHE A 52 -2.07 22.04 -11.84
CA PHE A 52 -1.49 23.25 -11.28
C PHE A 52 -1.49 24.41 -12.28
N ARG A 53 -1.09 24.17 -13.53
CA ARG A 53 -0.99 25.21 -14.57
C ARG A 53 -2.35 25.65 -15.11
N HIS A 54 -3.26 24.69 -15.36
CA HIS A 54 -4.51 24.95 -16.12
C HIS A 54 -5.76 25.02 -15.24
N ASN A 55 -5.70 24.69 -13.94
CA ASN A 55 -6.86 24.56 -13.05
C ASN A 55 -7.94 23.62 -13.59
N ALA A 56 -7.58 22.63 -14.37
CA ALA A 56 -8.45 21.67 -15.04
C ALA A 56 -7.88 20.25 -14.96
N LEU A 57 -8.75 19.24 -14.97
CA LEU A 57 -8.32 17.86 -15.05
C LEU A 57 -7.90 17.51 -16.49
N PRO A 58 -6.69 16.95 -16.69
CA PRO A 58 -6.28 16.46 -18.00
C PRO A 58 -7.09 15.22 -18.43
N ASN A 59 -7.02 14.87 -19.71
CA ASN A 59 -7.47 13.58 -20.21
C ASN A 59 -6.32 12.83 -20.92
N GLY A 60 -6.46 11.52 -21.08
CA GLY A 60 -5.41 10.66 -21.65
C GLY A 60 -5.11 10.90 -23.12
N ASN A 61 -6.03 11.53 -23.87
CA ASN A 61 -5.86 11.81 -25.31
C ASN A 61 -4.95 13.01 -25.59
N MET A 62 -4.60 13.80 -24.56
CA MET A 62 -3.74 14.97 -24.69
C MET A 62 -2.33 14.57 -25.14
N GLU A 63 -1.90 15.12 -26.26
CA GLU A 63 -0.59 14.82 -26.85
C GLU A 63 0.57 15.29 -25.97
N GLU A 64 0.44 16.45 -25.33
CA GLU A 64 1.44 17.03 -24.43
C GLU A 64 1.74 16.19 -23.18
N LEU A 65 0.82 15.29 -22.79
CA LEU A 65 0.98 14.39 -21.65
C LEU A 65 1.35 12.95 -22.05
N ARG A 66 1.41 12.69 -23.36
CA ARG A 66 1.72 11.37 -23.89
C ARG A 66 3.20 11.08 -23.76
N ASN A 67 3.54 9.96 -23.15
CA ASN A 67 4.91 9.50 -23.11
C ASN A 67 5.32 8.95 -24.48
N GLU A 68 6.45 9.43 -25.02
CA GLU A 68 6.93 9.06 -26.35
C GLU A 68 7.29 7.57 -26.50
N ILE A 69 7.75 6.94 -25.42
CA ILE A 69 8.15 5.51 -25.43
C ILE A 69 6.92 4.62 -25.30
N TRP A 70 6.05 4.91 -24.30
CA TRP A 70 4.92 4.06 -23.93
C TRP A 70 3.65 4.39 -24.72
N GLY A 71 3.57 5.54 -25.39
CA GLY A 71 2.46 5.97 -26.24
C GLY A 71 1.19 6.39 -25.46
N PHE A 72 1.21 6.47 -24.14
CA PHE A 72 0.06 6.83 -23.32
C PHE A 72 0.41 7.81 -22.20
N SER A 73 -0.64 8.34 -21.57
CA SER A 73 -0.58 9.15 -20.34
C SER A 73 -1.31 8.46 -19.19
N TYR A 74 -0.85 8.66 -17.95
CA TYR A 74 -1.60 8.22 -16.77
C TYR A 74 -2.92 8.97 -16.54
N ALA A 75 -3.21 10.03 -17.32
CA ALA A 75 -4.48 10.73 -17.30
C ALA A 75 -5.67 9.91 -17.85
N TYR A 76 -5.42 8.73 -18.44
CA TYR A 76 -6.49 7.77 -18.76
C TYR A 76 -7.12 7.16 -17.49
N TYR A 77 -6.38 7.02 -16.40
CA TYR A 77 -6.91 6.43 -15.18
C TYR A 77 -7.78 7.41 -14.38
N PRO A 78 -8.78 6.92 -13.63
CA PRO A 78 -9.60 7.75 -12.73
C PRO A 78 -8.86 8.14 -11.43
N PHE A 79 -7.56 7.97 -11.34
CA PHE A 79 -6.74 8.10 -10.14
C PHE A 79 -6.33 9.55 -9.86
N PHE A 80 -7.29 10.45 -9.77
CA PHE A 80 -7.01 11.88 -9.60
C PHE A 80 -6.85 12.35 -8.15
N LEU A 81 -7.09 11.50 -7.13
CA LEU A 81 -6.95 11.92 -5.72
C LEU A 81 -5.53 12.41 -5.41
N GLY A 82 -4.52 11.58 -5.71
CA GLY A 82 -3.12 11.94 -5.51
C GLY A 82 -2.72 13.20 -6.29
N PRO A 83 -2.92 13.25 -7.60
CA PRO A 83 -2.65 14.42 -8.42
C PRO A 83 -3.32 15.71 -7.95
N LEU A 84 -4.58 15.67 -7.53
CA LEU A 84 -5.29 16.83 -7.00
C LEU A 84 -4.67 17.35 -5.70
N LEU A 85 -4.33 16.46 -4.77
CA LEU A 85 -3.64 16.83 -3.54
C LEU A 85 -2.26 17.42 -3.83
N SER A 86 -1.50 16.81 -4.75
CA SER A 86 -0.19 17.29 -5.18
C SER A 86 -0.28 18.66 -5.82
N ALA A 87 -1.22 18.88 -6.75
CA ALA A 87 -1.47 20.18 -7.35
C ALA A 87 -1.88 21.24 -6.30
N GLY A 88 -2.68 20.84 -5.30
CA GLY A 88 -3.05 21.70 -4.17
C GLY A 88 -1.81 22.17 -3.38
N PHE A 89 -0.88 21.27 -3.06
CA PHE A 89 0.38 21.64 -2.40
C PHE A 89 1.27 22.53 -3.30
N MET A 90 1.33 22.24 -4.60
CA MET A 90 2.02 23.11 -5.57
C MET A 90 1.43 24.52 -5.59
N LYS A 91 0.09 24.67 -5.55
CA LYS A 91 -0.58 25.97 -5.45
C LYS A 91 -0.24 26.72 -4.16
N ILE A 92 -0.19 26.03 -3.02
CA ILE A 92 0.20 26.64 -1.74
C ILE A 92 1.65 27.16 -1.81
N VAL A 93 2.59 26.34 -2.31
CA VAL A 93 4.00 26.70 -2.41
C VAL A 93 4.21 27.82 -3.44
N SER A 94 3.44 27.84 -4.53
CA SER A 94 3.56 28.85 -5.59
C SER A 94 3.22 30.29 -5.12
N VAL A 95 2.58 30.44 -3.98
CA VAL A 95 2.39 31.77 -3.34
C VAL A 95 3.73 32.36 -2.89
N PHE A 96 4.72 31.53 -2.58
CA PHE A 96 6.02 31.93 -2.08
C PHE A 96 7.13 31.82 -3.14
N THR A 97 7.07 30.80 -3.98
CA THR A 97 8.07 30.54 -5.04
C THR A 97 7.49 29.68 -6.16
N VAL A 98 7.91 29.96 -7.38
CA VAL A 98 7.62 29.15 -8.58
C VAL A 98 8.85 28.36 -9.05
N ASP A 99 9.86 28.25 -8.21
CA ASP A 99 11.03 27.42 -8.49
C ASP A 99 10.63 25.97 -8.81
N PRO A 100 11.07 25.40 -9.93
CA PRO A 100 10.68 24.04 -10.35
C PRO A 100 10.99 22.98 -9.32
N PHE A 101 12.12 23.06 -8.62
CA PHE A 101 12.49 22.10 -7.57
C PHE A 101 11.51 22.18 -6.38
N ALA A 102 11.18 23.40 -5.93
CA ALA A 102 10.21 23.59 -4.85
C ALA A 102 8.83 23.05 -5.21
N LEU A 103 8.39 23.20 -6.47
CA LEU A 103 7.12 22.64 -6.95
C LEU A 103 7.13 21.12 -7.01
N VAL A 104 8.24 20.49 -7.42
CA VAL A 104 8.40 19.02 -7.37
C VAL A 104 8.31 18.51 -5.94
N VAL A 105 9.02 19.16 -4.99
CA VAL A 105 8.96 18.79 -3.57
C VAL A 105 7.53 18.96 -3.02
N ALA A 106 6.84 20.03 -3.42
CA ALA A 106 5.43 20.23 -3.07
C ALA A 106 4.52 19.11 -3.59
N ALA A 107 4.72 18.65 -4.82
CA ALA A 107 3.96 17.52 -5.37
C ALA A 107 4.23 16.21 -4.61
N ARG A 108 5.49 15.95 -4.23
CA ARG A 108 5.91 14.77 -3.43
C ARG A 108 5.33 14.77 -2.02
N PHE A 109 4.92 15.93 -1.50
CA PHE A 109 4.39 16.04 -0.15
C PHE A 109 3.14 15.19 0.07
N THR A 110 2.35 14.93 -0.97
CA THR A 110 1.24 13.96 -0.93
C THR A 110 1.71 12.55 -0.55
N SER A 111 2.83 12.10 -1.12
CA SER A 111 3.42 10.78 -0.79
C SER A 111 4.01 10.77 0.62
N VAL A 112 4.65 11.86 1.05
CA VAL A 112 5.14 12.04 2.43
C VAL A 112 4.00 11.91 3.44
N LEU A 113 2.91 12.65 3.25
CA LEU A 113 1.75 12.60 4.15
C LEU A 113 1.05 11.23 4.13
N SER A 114 1.04 10.56 2.99
CA SER A 114 0.51 9.19 2.90
C SER A 114 1.33 8.21 3.72
N GLY A 115 2.66 8.29 3.68
CA GLY A 115 3.56 7.52 4.53
C GLY A 115 3.36 7.79 6.03
N VAL A 116 3.14 9.05 6.39
CA VAL A 116 2.79 9.45 7.78
C VAL A 116 1.44 8.86 8.19
N ALA A 117 0.45 8.86 7.31
CA ALA A 117 -0.86 8.24 7.56
C ALA A 117 -0.72 6.73 7.78
N VAL A 118 0.07 6.02 6.96
CA VAL A 118 0.38 4.60 7.18
C VAL A 118 0.99 4.40 8.55
N THR A 119 1.98 5.21 8.93
CA THR A 119 2.64 5.15 10.24
C THR A 119 1.66 5.35 11.39
N TYR A 120 0.81 6.36 11.30
CA TYR A 120 -0.21 6.65 12.29
C TYR A 120 -1.18 5.48 12.45
N PHE A 121 -1.74 4.97 11.34
CA PHE A 121 -2.68 3.85 11.40
C PHE A 121 -1.99 2.53 11.80
N ALA A 122 -0.74 2.28 11.41
CA ALA A 122 0.02 1.14 11.90
C ALA A 122 0.15 1.14 13.43
N ILE A 123 0.42 2.29 14.06
CA ILE A 123 0.43 2.43 15.50
C ILE A 123 -0.96 2.15 16.10
N LYS A 124 -2.03 2.70 15.51
CA LYS A 124 -3.41 2.48 15.97
C LYS A 124 -3.80 1.00 15.88
N ILE A 125 -3.49 0.34 14.75
CA ILE A 125 -3.71 -1.10 14.56
C ILE A 125 -2.91 -1.92 15.56
N ALA A 126 -1.64 -1.57 15.77
CA ALA A 126 -0.75 -2.26 16.71
C ALA A 126 -1.27 -2.21 18.15
N LYS A 127 -1.79 -1.07 18.58
CA LYS A 127 -2.39 -0.90 19.93
C LYS A 127 -3.63 -1.76 20.14
N GLU A 128 -4.37 -2.04 19.09
CA GLU A 128 -5.58 -2.87 19.16
C GLU A 128 -5.27 -4.38 19.06
N LEU A 129 -4.24 -4.76 18.30
CA LEU A 129 -4.04 -6.17 17.95
C LEU A 129 -2.87 -6.83 18.68
N PHE A 130 -1.93 -6.07 19.24
CA PHE A 130 -0.69 -6.60 19.85
C PHE A 130 -0.54 -6.17 21.30
N ASP A 131 0.24 -6.93 22.07
CA ASP A 131 0.58 -6.55 23.44
C ASP A 131 1.56 -5.37 23.46
N LYS A 132 1.63 -4.69 24.61
CA LYS A 132 2.45 -3.50 24.82
C LYS A 132 3.92 -3.70 24.39
N ASN A 133 4.47 -4.88 24.60
CA ASN A 133 5.88 -5.19 24.28
C ASN A 133 6.05 -5.55 22.80
N THR A 134 5.13 -6.32 22.20
CA THR A 134 5.26 -6.89 20.87
C THR A 134 4.73 -5.97 19.76
N LYS A 135 3.93 -4.95 20.08
CA LYS A 135 3.38 -4.00 19.08
C LYS A 135 4.45 -3.33 18.22
N TRP A 136 5.65 -3.11 18.77
CA TRP A 136 6.74 -2.47 18.06
C TRP A 136 7.33 -3.32 16.94
N ILE A 137 7.21 -4.66 17.01
CA ILE A 137 7.58 -5.55 15.89
C ILE A 137 6.74 -5.19 14.65
N PHE A 138 5.41 -5.06 14.81
CA PHE A 138 4.52 -4.68 13.70
C PHE A 138 4.80 -3.26 13.21
N ILE A 139 4.91 -2.28 14.12
CA ILE A 139 5.13 -0.89 13.77
C ILE A 139 6.43 -0.73 12.97
N THR A 140 7.54 -1.24 13.49
CA THR A 140 8.87 -1.09 12.86
C THR A 140 8.97 -1.86 11.55
N PHE A 141 8.45 -3.09 11.52
CA PHE A 141 8.47 -3.87 10.29
C PHE A 141 7.56 -3.29 9.20
N THR A 142 6.48 -2.59 9.56
CA THR A 142 5.62 -1.90 8.59
C THR A 142 6.26 -0.61 8.08
N THR A 143 6.91 0.17 8.94
CA THR A 143 7.31 1.55 8.64
C THR A 143 8.77 1.73 8.26
N LEU A 144 9.63 0.72 8.51
CA LEU A 144 11.07 0.78 8.26
C LEU A 144 11.56 -0.16 7.14
N ILE A 145 10.68 -0.75 6.34
CA ILE A 145 11.12 -1.41 5.09
C ILE A 145 11.70 -0.31 4.19
N PRO A 146 12.97 -0.42 3.73
CA PRO A 146 13.59 0.65 2.95
C PRO A 146 12.78 1.03 1.70
N GLN A 147 12.21 0.05 0.99
CA GLN A 147 11.37 0.32 -0.17
C GLN A 147 10.08 1.07 0.19
N PHE A 148 9.47 0.83 1.36
CA PHE A 148 8.33 1.62 1.81
C PHE A 148 8.70 3.10 1.97
N ILE A 149 9.84 3.37 2.60
CA ILE A 149 10.34 4.74 2.75
C ILE A 149 10.63 5.36 1.38
N PHE A 150 11.21 4.60 0.44
CA PHE A 150 11.42 5.09 -0.93
C PHE A 150 10.12 5.51 -1.61
N LEU A 151 9.04 4.74 -1.47
CA LEU A 151 7.73 5.10 -2.01
C LEU A 151 7.17 6.41 -1.42
N THR A 152 7.59 6.83 -0.23
CA THR A 152 7.16 8.12 0.36
C THR A 152 7.91 9.33 -0.22
N THR A 153 8.96 9.12 -1.01
CA THR A 153 9.87 10.19 -1.43
C THR A 153 9.64 10.76 -2.83
N TYR A 154 8.76 10.17 -3.62
CA TYR A 154 8.50 10.60 -4.98
C TYR A 154 7.00 10.57 -5.32
N VAL A 155 6.61 11.21 -6.42
CA VAL A 155 5.20 11.26 -6.85
C VAL A 155 4.77 9.88 -7.34
N ASN A 156 3.93 9.20 -6.56
CA ASN A 156 3.36 7.90 -6.91
C ASN A 156 2.00 7.66 -6.26
N ASN A 157 1.28 6.66 -6.75
CA ASN A 157 -0.04 6.27 -6.24
C ASN A 157 0.05 5.10 -5.25
N ASP A 158 1.17 4.39 -5.22
CA ASP A 158 1.34 3.15 -4.46
C ASP A 158 1.21 3.40 -2.95
N VAL A 159 1.93 4.40 -2.42
CA VAL A 159 1.88 4.74 -0.99
C VAL A 159 0.53 5.30 -0.56
N ILE A 160 -0.19 5.99 -1.46
CA ILE A 160 -1.55 6.50 -1.19
C ILE A 160 -2.51 5.32 -1.01
N ALA A 161 -2.41 4.30 -1.87
CA ALA A 161 -3.20 3.08 -1.75
C ALA A 161 -2.90 2.31 -0.45
N VAL A 162 -1.63 2.27 -0.02
CA VAL A 162 -1.25 1.68 1.28
C VAL A 162 -1.85 2.47 2.43
N ALA A 163 -1.92 3.80 2.35
CA ALA A 163 -2.60 4.62 3.38
C ALA A 163 -4.10 4.30 3.44
N GLY A 164 -4.77 4.17 2.29
CA GLY A 164 -6.17 3.73 2.20
C GLY A 164 -6.37 2.35 2.85
N SER A 165 -5.50 1.38 2.56
CA SER A 165 -5.58 0.04 3.16
C SER A 165 -5.37 0.07 4.68
N ALA A 166 -4.49 0.93 5.20
CA ALA A 166 -4.28 1.10 6.63
C ALA A 166 -5.52 1.69 7.33
N MET A 167 -6.20 2.65 6.70
CA MET A 167 -7.49 3.18 7.16
C MET A 167 -8.55 2.09 7.21
N ILE A 168 -8.66 1.27 6.16
CA ILE A 168 -9.60 0.14 6.07
C ILE A 168 -9.36 -0.86 7.20
N VAL A 169 -8.11 -1.31 7.41
CA VAL A 169 -7.79 -2.28 8.48
C VAL A 169 -8.17 -1.73 9.84
N TYR A 170 -7.88 -0.47 10.13
CA TYR A 170 -8.26 0.13 11.41
C TYR A 170 -9.78 0.26 11.55
N ALA A 171 -10.49 0.63 10.48
CA ALA A 171 -11.96 0.66 10.47
C ALA A 171 -12.57 -0.74 10.70
N TRP A 172 -12.01 -1.80 10.10
CA TRP A 172 -12.43 -3.19 10.34
C TRP A 172 -12.31 -3.57 11.82
N ILE A 173 -11.20 -3.21 12.45
CA ILE A 173 -10.97 -3.50 13.87
C ILE A 173 -12.04 -2.80 14.73
N LEU A 174 -12.30 -1.53 14.46
CA LEU A 174 -13.35 -0.77 15.18
C LEU A 174 -14.73 -1.36 14.94
N GLY A 175 -15.10 -1.63 13.68
CA GLY A 175 -16.40 -2.18 13.32
C GLY A 175 -16.66 -3.56 13.94
N ILE A 176 -15.67 -4.45 13.93
CA ILE A 176 -15.77 -5.79 14.53
C ILE A 176 -15.89 -5.71 16.06
N ARG A 177 -15.07 -4.90 16.73
CA ARG A 177 -15.01 -4.85 18.20
C ARG A 177 -16.13 -4.04 18.83
N GLU A 178 -16.44 -2.84 18.27
CA GLU A 178 -17.29 -1.84 18.92
C GLU A 178 -18.66 -1.70 18.29
N ARG A 179 -18.91 -2.36 17.20
CA ARG A 179 -20.01 -2.19 16.24
C ARG A 179 -19.69 -1.13 15.20
N TRP A 180 -20.37 -1.28 14.06
CA TRP A 180 -20.34 -0.28 13.01
C TRP A 180 -21.13 0.94 13.49
N GLU A 181 -20.41 2.04 13.68
CA GLU A 181 -20.91 3.34 14.05
C GLU A 181 -20.39 4.39 13.07
N TRP A 182 -20.88 5.61 13.18
CA TRP A 182 -20.48 6.71 12.28
C TRP A 182 -18.97 6.77 12.05
N LYS A 183 -18.16 6.74 13.10
CA LYS A 183 -16.69 6.86 13.00
C LYS A 183 -16.05 5.74 12.20
N SER A 184 -16.41 4.49 12.46
CA SER A 184 -15.88 3.33 11.74
C SER A 184 -16.38 3.28 10.31
N CYS A 185 -17.64 3.65 10.06
CA CYS A 185 -18.22 3.70 8.71
C CYS A 185 -17.59 4.79 7.84
N VAL A 186 -17.42 6.00 8.35
CA VAL A 186 -16.76 7.10 7.63
C VAL A 186 -15.31 6.75 7.35
N LEU A 187 -14.57 6.21 8.33
CA LEU A 187 -13.19 5.80 8.12
C LEU A 187 -13.07 4.71 7.06
N LEU A 188 -13.96 3.70 7.10
CA LEU A 188 -14.02 2.66 6.07
C LEU A 188 -14.31 3.24 4.70
N ALA A 189 -15.32 4.09 4.59
CA ALA A 189 -15.72 4.71 3.33
C ALA A 189 -14.60 5.56 2.72
N VAL A 190 -13.93 6.38 3.54
CA VAL A 190 -12.77 7.18 3.09
C VAL A 190 -11.62 6.27 2.66
N GLY A 191 -11.29 5.23 3.43
CA GLY A 191 -10.25 4.27 3.06
C GLY A 191 -10.55 3.56 1.73
N ILE A 192 -11.81 3.15 1.50
CA ILE A 192 -12.28 2.58 0.23
C ILE A 192 -12.13 3.59 -0.91
N GLY A 193 -12.57 4.84 -0.71
CA GLY A 193 -12.47 5.90 -1.72
C GLY A 193 -11.00 6.20 -2.08
N VAL A 194 -10.11 6.25 -1.08
CA VAL A 194 -8.67 6.41 -1.30
C VAL A 194 -8.10 5.25 -2.12
N CYS A 195 -8.42 4.01 -1.79
CA CYS A 195 -7.99 2.84 -2.57
C CYS A 195 -8.53 2.89 -4.01
N ALA A 196 -9.81 3.22 -4.17
CA ALA A 196 -10.47 3.27 -5.49
C ALA A 196 -9.87 4.34 -6.42
N LEU A 197 -9.44 5.48 -5.86
CA LEU A 197 -8.88 6.61 -6.61
C LEU A 197 -7.35 6.61 -6.66
N SER A 198 -6.70 5.53 -6.23
CA SER A 198 -5.23 5.46 -6.21
C SER A 198 -4.67 4.32 -7.05
N TYR A 199 -5.12 3.07 -6.86
CA TYR A 199 -4.42 1.95 -7.45
C TYR A 199 -5.26 0.66 -7.56
N TYR A 200 -5.33 0.05 -8.75
CA TYR A 200 -6.13 -1.18 -8.97
C TYR A 200 -5.69 -2.36 -8.08
N ASN A 201 -4.40 -2.52 -7.79
CA ASN A 201 -3.90 -3.61 -6.96
C ASN A 201 -4.42 -3.55 -5.52
N SER A 202 -4.98 -2.40 -5.09
CA SER A 202 -5.64 -2.25 -3.79
C SER A 202 -7.13 -2.60 -3.79
N TYR A 203 -7.75 -2.92 -4.93
CA TYR A 203 -9.19 -3.18 -5.02
C TYR A 203 -9.64 -4.42 -4.24
N GLY A 204 -8.72 -5.34 -3.96
CA GLY A 204 -8.97 -6.43 -3.02
C GLY A 204 -9.46 -5.97 -1.65
N TRP A 205 -8.97 -4.83 -1.16
CA TRP A 205 -9.40 -4.23 0.10
C TRP A 205 -10.86 -3.76 0.05
N ILE A 206 -11.31 -3.27 -1.10
CA ILE A 206 -12.70 -2.84 -1.32
C ILE A 206 -13.63 -4.04 -1.25
N LEU A 207 -13.34 -5.10 -2.01
CA LEU A 207 -14.12 -6.33 -2.03
C LEU A 207 -14.19 -7.00 -0.66
N CYS A 208 -13.03 -7.13 0.01
CA CYS A 208 -12.96 -7.67 1.36
C CYS A 208 -13.70 -6.83 2.38
N SER A 209 -13.78 -5.49 2.20
CA SER A 209 -14.54 -4.60 3.09
C SER A 209 -16.04 -4.87 3.00
N ILE A 210 -16.56 -5.07 1.80
CA ILE A 210 -17.99 -5.42 1.60
C ILE A 210 -18.28 -6.74 2.31
N PHE A 211 -17.48 -7.78 2.04
CA PHE A 211 -17.66 -9.09 2.65
C PHE A 211 -17.55 -9.03 4.19
N LEU A 212 -16.52 -8.37 4.72
CA LEU A 212 -16.31 -8.28 6.17
C LEU A 212 -17.43 -7.50 6.87
N PHE A 213 -17.92 -6.40 6.28
CA PHE A 213 -19.03 -5.63 6.83
C PHE A 213 -20.25 -6.52 6.99
N PHE A 214 -20.70 -7.19 5.92
CA PHE A 214 -21.87 -8.06 5.98
C PHE A 214 -21.66 -9.27 6.89
N ALA A 215 -20.52 -9.94 6.79
CA ALA A 215 -20.20 -11.11 7.61
C ALA A 215 -20.16 -10.78 9.12
N SER A 216 -19.60 -9.63 9.49
CA SER A 216 -19.55 -9.19 10.88
C SER A 216 -20.95 -8.87 11.45
N GLU A 217 -21.83 -8.29 10.67
CA GLU A 217 -23.18 -7.95 11.12
C GLU A 217 -24.14 -9.14 11.11
N LEU A 218 -24.13 -9.91 10.03
CA LEU A 218 -25.07 -11.03 9.88
C LEU A 218 -24.66 -12.24 10.72
N TRP A 219 -23.42 -12.61 10.71
CA TRP A 219 -22.95 -13.85 11.34
C TRP A 219 -22.54 -13.65 12.80
N GLN A 220 -21.75 -12.64 13.10
CA GLN A 220 -21.26 -12.42 14.46
C GLN A 220 -22.33 -11.83 15.36
N ARG A 221 -23.09 -10.88 14.87
CA ARG A 221 -24.11 -10.15 15.64
C ARG A 221 -25.52 -10.75 15.49
N ARG A 222 -25.64 -11.85 14.74
CA ARG A 222 -26.93 -12.55 14.50
C ARG A 222 -28.01 -11.61 13.97
N LYS A 223 -27.66 -10.59 13.22
CA LYS A 223 -28.62 -9.73 12.52
C LYS A 223 -29.23 -10.47 11.33
N LYS A 224 -30.39 -10.02 10.88
CA LYS A 224 -31.05 -10.49 9.66
C LYS A 224 -30.82 -9.49 8.54
N ILE A 225 -30.92 -9.93 7.28
CA ILE A 225 -30.85 -9.03 6.11
C ILE A 225 -31.91 -7.91 6.19
N SER A 226 -33.05 -8.15 6.88
CA SER A 226 -34.10 -7.14 7.12
C SER A 226 -33.80 -6.14 8.23
N ASP A 227 -32.62 -6.20 8.86
CA ASP A 227 -32.25 -5.30 9.95
C ASP A 227 -31.98 -3.88 9.43
N LYS A 228 -32.76 -2.92 9.93
CA LYS A 228 -32.68 -1.50 9.51
C LYS A 228 -31.32 -0.86 9.82
N GLU A 229 -30.68 -1.26 10.89
CA GLU A 229 -29.38 -0.73 11.31
C GLU A 229 -28.25 -1.20 10.37
N LEU A 230 -28.32 -2.45 9.90
CA LEU A 230 -27.40 -2.98 8.89
C LEU A 230 -27.44 -2.11 7.62
N TRP A 231 -28.63 -1.87 7.10
CA TRP A 231 -28.80 -1.06 5.90
C TRP A 231 -28.44 0.40 6.10
N LYS A 232 -28.76 0.97 7.26
CA LYS A 232 -28.37 2.35 7.60
C LYS A 232 -26.87 2.55 7.44
N TRP A 233 -26.05 1.66 8.01
CA TRP A 233 -24.60 1.79 7.94
C TRP A 233 -24.02 1.39 6.57
N GLY A 234 -24.58 0.37 5.93
CA GLY A 234 -24.23 0.00 4.57
C GLY A 234 -24.47 1.12 3.57
N ILE A 235 -25.64 1.77 3.63
CA ILE A 235 -25.99 2.93 2.80
C ILE A 235 -25.07 4.12 3.13
N CYS A 236 -24.80 4.39 4.41
CA CYS A 236 -23.89 5.46 4.80
C CYS A 236 -22.51 5.29 4.17
N ILE A 237 -21.92 4.09 4.25
CA ILE A 237 -20.63 3.78 3.62
C ILE A 237 -20.74 3.98 2.10
N SER A 238 -21.75 3.41 1.47
CA SER A 238 -21.95 3.48 0.00
C SER A 238 -22.10 4.91 -0.50
N VAL A 239 -22.90 5.74 0.19
CA VAL A 239 -23.10 7.15 -0.21
C VAL A 239 -21.80 7.93 -0.17
N ILE A 240 -20.99 7.76 0.90
CA ILE A 240 -19.71 8.46 1.00
C ILE A 240 -18.75 7.99 -0.09
N VAL A 241 -18.65 6.67 -0.31
CA VAL A 241 -17.78 6.12 -1.37
C VAL A 241 -18.21 6.64 -2.73
N VAL A 242 -19.50 6.54 -3.07
CA VAL A 242 -20.03 7.04 -4.35
C VAL A 242 -19.77 8.54 -4.51
N ALA A 243 -20.00 9.35 -3.47
CA ALA A 243 -19.72 10.78 -3.51
C ALA A 243 -18.23 11.08 -3.80
N MET A 244 -17.30 10.25 -3.29
CA MET A 244 -15.87 10.43 -3.54
C MET A 244 -15.45 10.02 -4.95
N ILE A 245 -16.01 8.92 -5.49
CA ILE A 245 -15.44 8.29 -6.71
C ILE A 245 -16.25 8.57 -7.97
N SER A 246 -17.58 8.80 -7.87
CA SER A 246 -18.48 8.80 -9.02
C SER A 246 -18.06 9.79 -10.10
N TYR A 247 -17.66 11.00 -9.73
CA TYR A 247 -17.25 12.02 -10.69
C TYR A 247 -16.13 11.52 -11.62
N PHE A 248 -15.09 10.89 -11.07
CA PHE A 248 -13.93 10.46 -11.85
C PHE A 248 -14.24 9.27 -12.75
N PHE A 249 -15.01 8.31 -12.26
CA PHE A 249 -15.39 7.13 -13.03
C PHE A 249 -16.42 7.47 -14.12
N ILE A 250 -17.42 8.31 -13.82
CA ILE A 250 -18.40 8.78 -14.79
C ILE A 250 -17.71 9.63 -15.86
N ARG A 251 -16.84 10.56 -15.46
CA ARG A 251 -16.04 11.35 -16.38
C ARG A 251 -15.25 10.47 -17.35
N ASN A 252 -14.58 9.45 -16.85
CA ASN A 252 -13.85 8.52 -17.72
C ASN A 252 -14.79 7.79 -18.68
N ALA A 253 -15.92 7.27 -18.20
CA ALA A 253 -16.91 6.62 -19.06
C ALA A 253 -17.41 7.55 -20.17
N MET A 254 -17.59 8.83 -19.88
CA MET A 254 -18.02 9.84 -20.88
C MET A 254 -16.89 10.18 -21.87
N LEU A 255 -15.64 10.22 -21.44
CA LEU A 255 -14.49 10.57 -22.28
C LEU A 255 -14.01 9.43 -23.16
N TYR A 256 -14.25 8.19 -22.75
CA TYR A 256 -13.62 7.00 -23.33
C TYR A 256 -14.65 5.91 -23.68
N ASP A 257 -15.76 6.29 -24.25
CA ASP A 257 -16.80 5.37 -24.78
C ASP A 257 -17.17 4.22 -23.84
N GLY A 258 -17.49 4.57 -22.58
CA GLY A 258 -17.87 3.63 -21.52
C GLY A 258 -16.69 2.98 -20.77
N ASP A 259 -15.46 3.28 -21.12
CA ASP A 259 -14.27 2.76 -20.38
C ASP A 259 -14.03 3.55 -19.09
N PHE A 260 -14.84 3.27 -18.08
CA PHE A 260 -14.76 3.96 -16.78
C PHE A 260 -13.46 3.72 -16.02
N LEU A 261 -12.71 2.64 -16.35
CA LEU A 261 -11.39 2.36 -15.76
C LEU A 261 -10.25 3.01 -16.57
N GLY A 262 -10.46 3.36 -17.83
CA GLY A 262 -9.43 3.90 -18.71
C GLY A 262 -8.39 2.89 -19.18
N MET A 263 -8.57 1.60 -18.86
CA MET A 263 -7.58 0.56 -19.18
C MET A 263 -7.57 0.17 -20.64
N ARG A 264 -8.77 0.05 -21.26
CA ARG A 264 -8.90 -0.25 -22.69
C ARG A 264 -8.32 0.89 -23.51
N SER A 265 -8.74 2.11 -23.23
CA SER A 265 -8.32 3.32 -23.96
C SER A 265 -6.83 3.59 -23.83
N LEU A 266 -6.24 3.32 -22.66
CA LEU A 266 -4.79 3.37 -22.46
C LEU A 266 -4.07 2.33 -23.34
N THR A 267 -4.60 1.10 -23.41
CA THR A 267 -4.01 0.02 -24.23
C THR A 267 -4.09 0.37 -25.72
N GLU A 268 -5.23 0.89 -26.18
CA GLU A 268 -5.43 1.35 -27.56
C GLU A 268 -4.48 2.50 -27.92
N ALA A 269 -4.30 3.49 -27.02
CA ALA A 269 -3.33 4.57 -27.20
C ALA A 269 -1.90 4.03 -27.26
N SER A 270 -1.53 3.10 -26.38
CA SER A 270 -0.23 2.46 -26.41
C SER A 270 0.00 1.69 -27.72
N GLU A 271 -1.03 0.97 -28.24
CA GLU A 271 -0.93 0.29 -29.53
C GLU A 271 -0.71 1.26 -30.68
N MET A 272 -1.37 2.41 -30.64
CA MET A 272 -1.30 3.40 -31.70
C MET A 272 0.03 4.18 -31.69
N TYR A 273 0.48 4.64 -30.54
CA TYR A 273 1.52 5.66 -30.42
C TYR A 273 2.81 5.20 -29.77
N ALA A 274 2.86 4.01 -29.12
CA ALA A 274 4.10 3.52 -28.54
C ALA A 274 5.16 3.22 -29.56
N ARG A 275 6.43 3.24 -29.12
CA ARG A 275 7.56 2.74 -29.91
C ARG A 275 7.30 1.28 -30.31
N GLY A 276 7.69 0.89 -31.53
CA GLY A 276 7.27 -0.36 -32.15
C GLY A 276 7.50 -1.64 -31.32
N ASP A 277 8.63 -1.71 -30.59
CA ASP A 277 8.98 -2.84 -29.71
C ASP A 277 8.19 -2.87 -28.40
N ILE A 278 7.56 -1.73 -28.02
CA ILE A 278 6.81 -1.55 -26.76
C ILE A 278 5.30 -1.63 -26.99
N LYS A 279 4.83 -1.63 -28.24
CA LYS A 279 3.40 -1.80 -28.56
C LYS A 279 2.85 -3.06 -27.90
N PRO A 280 1.66 -3.02 -27.29
CA PRO A 280 1.02 -4.18 -26.65
C PRO A 280 1.05 -5.46 -27.50
N SER A 281 0.78 -5.34 -28.83
CA SER A 281 0.80 -6.46 -29.78
C SER A 281 2.20 -7.06 -30.03
N ASN A 282 3.27 -6.28 -29.82
CA ASN A 282 4.64 -6.68 -30.12
C ASN A 282 5.45 -7.04 -28.86
N ARG A 283 4.93 -6.78 -27.66
CA ARG A 283 5.66 -7.07 -26.43
C ARG A 283 5.94 -8.56 -26.29
N PRO A 284 7.20 -8.93 -26.01
CA PRO A 284 7.59 -10.32 -25.78
C PRO A 284 7.15 -10.76 -24.37
N THR A 285 5.83 -10.73 -24.10
CA THR A 285 5.31 -11.24 -22.83
C THR A 285 5.49 -12.74 -22.74
N PRO A 286 5.64 -13.33 -21.54
CA PRO A 286 5.70 -14.78 -21.39
C PRO A 286 4.53 -15.50 -22.07
N MET A 287 3.32 -14.94 -22.00
CA MET A 287 2.14 -15.49 -22.67
C MET A 287 2.31 -15.48 -24.20
N ASN A 288 2.78 -14.39 -24.80
CA ASN A 288 2.99 -14.28 -26.25
C ASN A 288 4.13 -15.18 -26.74
N LEU A 289 5.09 -15.47 -25.87
CA LEU A 289 6.19 -16.42 -26.16
C LEU A 289 5.80 -17.88 -25.91
N GLY A 290 4.58 -18.18 -25.52
CA GLY A 290 4.09 -19.53 -25.22
C GLY A 290 4.66 -20.14 -23.94
N MET A 291 5.25 -19.33 -23.05
CA MET A 291 5.75 -19.82 -21.75
C MET A 291 4.61 -20.18 -20.81
N GLY A 292 4.77 -21.27 -20.07
CA GLY A 292 3.88 -21.60 -18.95
C GLY A 292 4.12 -20.65 -17.75
N LEU A 293 3.11 -20.53 -16.87
CA LEU A 293 3.21 -19.68 -15.67
C LEU A 293 4.39 -20.07 -14.76
N GLY A 294 4.60 -21.39 -14.56
CA GLY A 294 5.74 -21.89 -13.77
C GLY A 294 7.10 -21.57 -14.40
N GLU A 295 7.18 -21.61 -15.73
CA GLU A 295 8.38 -21.22 -16.48
C GLU A 295 8.66 -19.73 -16.32
N MET A 296 7.65 -18.86 -16.48
CA MET A 296 7.75 -17.43 -16.25
C MET A 296 8.29 -17.10 -14.86
N LEU A 297 7.80 -17.77 -13.81
CA LEU A 297 8.22 -17.52 -12.43
C LEU A 297 9.70 -17.90 -12.19
N ASN A 298 10.25 -18.85 -12.94
CA ASN A 298 11.61 -19.38 -12.75
C ASN A 298 12.62 -18.92 -13.81
N THR A 299 12.17 -18.31 -14.90
CA THR A 299 13.10 -17.81 -15.94
C THR A 299 13.95 -16.65 -15.42
N THR A 300 15.21 -16.62 -15.86
CA THR A 300 16.13 -15.50 -15.63
C THR A 300 16.37 -14.66 -16.88
N GLN A 301 15.69 -14.99 -17.99
CA GLN A 301 15.91 -14.44 -19.32
C GLN A 301 15.74 -12.91 -19.39
N TYR A 302 14.76 -12.37 -18.65
CA TYR A 302 14.41 -10.95 -18.75
C TYR A 302 15.30 -10.02 -17.90
N MET A 303 15.73 -10.47 -16.72
CA MET A 303 16.41 -9.60 -15.74
C MET A 303 17.62 -10.28 -15.07
N GLY A 304 18.05 -11.44 -15.51
CA GLY A 304 19.10 -12.22 -14.84
C GLY A 304 18.68 -12.79 -13.48
N LYS A 305 17.40 -12.58 -13.06
CA LYS A 305 16.83 -13.02 -11.78
C LYS A 305 15.45 -13.60 -12.01
N THR A 306 15.04 -14.58 -11.21
CA THR A 306 13.68 -15.12 -11.25
C THR A 306 12.68 -14.06 -10.84
N TRP A 307 11.41 -14.18 -11.31
CA TRP A 307 10.33 -13.28 -10.95
C TRP A 307 10.18 -13.12 -9.43
N VAL A 308 10.24 -14.24 -8.71
CA VAL A 308 10.11 -14.25 -7.24
C VAL A 308 11.25 -13.48 -6.57
N ASN A 309 12.50 -13.70 -7.00
CA ASN A 309 13.65 -13.01 -6.42
C ASN A 309 13.64 -11.51 -6.72
N ALA A 310 13.37 -11.12 -7.97
CA ALA A 310 13.31 -9.71 -8.36
C ALA A 310 12.17 -8.97 -7.61
N THR A 311 10.98 -9.57 -7.55
CA THR A 311 9.84 -9.01 -6.81
C THR A 311 10.13 -8.91 -5.32
N PHE A 312 10.71 -9.95 -4.71
CA PHE A 312 11.06 -9.91 -3.29
C PHE A 312 12.12 -8.85 -2.99
N GLN A 313 13.21 -8.80 -3.76
CA GLN A 313 14.28 -7.81 -3.56
C GLN A 313 13.73 -6.38 -3.69
N SER A 314 12.93 -6.11 -4.72
CA SER A 314 12.34 -4.80 -4.93
C SER A 314 11.18 -4.47 -3.98
N PHE A 315 10.61 -5.45 -3.29
CA PHE A 315 9.73 -5.21 -2.16
C PHE A 315 10.51 -4.74 -0.92
N VAL A 316 11.76 -5.17 -0.76
CA VAL A 316 12.59 -4.83 0.40
C VAL A 316 13.41 -3.56 0.18
N ALA A 317 14.26 -3.52 -0.87
CA ALA A 317 15.20 -2.42 -1.08
C ALA A 317 15.83 -2.47 -2.50
N VAL A 318 15.14 -1.93 -3.49
CA VAL A 318 15.71 -1.66 -4.82
C VAL A 318 15.26 -0.26 -5.25
N PHE A 319 16.20 0.60 -5.53
CA PHE A 319 15.99 2.02 -5.81
C PHE A 319 16.27 2.37 -7.28
N GLY A 320 16.17 3.65 -7.62
CA GLY A 320 16.35 4.12 -8.98
C GLY A 320 15.29 3.54 -9.92
N TYR A 321 15.70 3.21 -11.12
CA TYR A 321 14.88 2.50 -12.10
C TYR A 321 14.96 0.97 -11.97
N MET A 322 15.01 0.45 -10.76
CA MET A 322 15.24 -0.97 -10.42
C MET A 322 16.71 -1.41 -10.61
N ASP A 323 17.64 -0.50 -10.52
CA ASP A 323 19.06 -0.69 -10.81
C ASP A 323 19.97 -0.61 -9.57
N VAL A 324 19.50 0.01 -8.47
CA VAL A 324 20.28 0.14 -7.24
C VAL A 324 19.80 -0.86 -6.20
N TYR A 325 20.55 -1.95 -6.05
CA TYR A 325 20.24 -3.05 -5.13
C TYR A 325 20.95 -2.89 -3.79
N ALA A 326 20.26 -3.19 -2.69
CA ALA A 326 20.93 -3.37 -1.40
C ALA A 326 21.84 -4.62 -1.41
N PRO A 327 22.82 -4.71 -0.50
CA PRO A 327 23.63 -5.92 -0.33
C PRO A 327 22.78 -7.15 0.04
N ASP A 328 23.21 -8.33 -0.40
CA ASP A 328 22.48 -9.59 -0.21
C ASP A 328 22.14 -9.92 1.24
N TRP A 329 23.01 -9.53 2.19
CA TRP A 329 22.75 -9.75 3.60
C TRP A 329 21.48 -9.03 4.10
N VAL A 330 21.14 -7.86 3.54
CA VAL A 330 19.90 -7.14 3.85
C VAL A 330 18.70 -8.01 3.50
N TYR A 331 18.65 -8.53 2.28
CA TYR A 331 17.57 -9.42 1.84
C TYR A 331 17.48 -10.69 2.69
N ASN A 332 18.62 -11.26 3.06
CA ASN A 332 18.67 -12.47 3.89
C ASN A 332 18.10 -12.23 5.29
N VAL A 333 18.32 -11.06 5.89
CA VAL A 333 17.67 -10.70 7.18
C VAL A 333 16.16 -10.68 7.03
N TYR A 334 15.62 -10.05 5.96
CA TYR A 334 14.17 -10.04 5.72
C TYR A 334 13.61 -11.45 5.44
N LYS A 335 14.33 -12.30 4.69
CA LYS A 335 13.94 -13.73 4.50
C LYS A 335 13.84 -14.48 5.82
N ILE A 336 14.83 -14.30 6.71
CA ILE A 336 14.83 -14.92 8.06
C ILE A 336 13.62 -14.45 8.87
N VAL A 337 13.32 -13.16 8.87
CA VAL A 337 12.16 -12.60 9.60
C VAL A 337 10.85 -13.14 9.05
N LEU A 338 10.70 -13.23 7.72
CA LEU A 338 9.52 -13.83 7.10
C LEU A 338 9.37 -15.31 7.45
N LEU A 339 10.47 -16.07 7.43
CA LEU A 339 10.48 -17.49 7.80
C LEU A 339 10.09 -17.69 9.26
N LEU A 340 10.69 -16.94 10.18
CA LEU A 340 10.36 -17.00 11.60
C LEU A 340 8.91 -16.60 11.86
N GLY A 341 8.44 -15.55 11.19
CA GLY A 341 7.02 -15.15 11.21
C GLY A 341 6.10 -16.28 10.75
N GLY A 342 6.43 -16.96 9.64
CA GLY A 342 5.69 -18.11 9.12
C GLY A 342 5.65 -19.29 10.10
N ILE A 343 6.79 -19.68 10.65
CA ILE A 343 6.88 -20.74 11.68
C ILE A 343 6.00 -20.37 12.88
N GLY A 344 6.08 -19.13 13.35
CA GLY A 344 5.27 -18.68 14.49
C GLY A 344 3.76 -18.68 14.22
N ILE A 345 3.32 -18.41 12.99
CA ILE A 345 1.91 -18.56 12.59
C ILE A 345 1.47 -20.04 12.65
N ILE A 346 2.30 -20.95 12.16
CA ILE A 346 2.00 -22.39 12.22
C ILE A 346 1.85 -22.84 13.69
N ILE A 347 2.78 -22.46 14.56
CA ILE A 347 2.71 -22.74 16.00
C ILE A 347 1.41 -22.18 16.61
N ARG A 348 1.06 -20.93 16.27
CA ARG A 348 -0.17 -20.29 16.74
C ARG A 348 -1.43 -21.05 16.30
N LEU A 349 -1.46 -21.54 15.06
CA LEU A 349 -2.57 -22.33 14.55
C LEU A 349 -2.69 -23.68 15.29
N VAL A 350 -1.59 -24.39 15.50
CA VAL A 350 -1.55 -25.65 16.25
C VAL A 350 -2.02 -25.45 17.72
N GLN A 351 -1.56 -24.38 18.38
CA GLN A 351 -1.99 -24.06 19.75
C GLN A 351 -3.51 -23.75 19.81
N ARG A 352 -4.05 -23.09 18.79
CA ARG A 352 -5.49 -22.79 18.72
C ARG A 352 -6.35 -24.03 18.50
N LEU A 353 -5.90 -24.96 17.66
CA LEU A 353 -6.60 -26.23 17.41
C LEU A 353 -6.66 -27.10 18.67
N LYS A 354 -5.66 -27.01 19.56
CA LYS A 354 -5.64 -27.75 20.84
C LYS A 354 -6.53 -27.13 21.91
N ASN A 355 -6.77 -25.81 21.86
CA ASN A 355 -7.56 -25.09 22.86
C ASN A 355 -9.00 -24.85 22.34
N ASP A 356 -9.91 -25.72 22.73
CA ASP A 356 -11.33 -25.76 22.32
C ASP A 356 -12.16 -24.56 22.85
N ARG A 357 -11.86 -23.35 22.38
CA ARG A 357 -12.61 -22.12 22.68
C ARG A 357 -13.41 -21.62 21.47
N THR A 358 -14.51 -22.32 21.19
CA THR A 358 -15.34 -22.16 19.97
C THR A 358 -16.00 -20.76 19.78
N LYS A 359 -16.14 -19.93 20.78
CA LYS A 359 -16.87 -18.65 20.69
C LYS A 359 -16.04 -17.45 20.22
N GLN A 360 -14.77 -17.36 20.61
CA GLN A 360 -13.85 -16.27 20.16
C GLN A 360 -13.27 -16.51 18.76
N ILE A 361 -13.41 -17.72 18.22
CA ILE A 361 -12.82 -18.14 16.96
C ILE A 361 -13.44 -17.43 15.76
N LYS A 362 -14.77 -17.22 15.77
CA LYS A 362 -15.51 -16.71 14.60
C LYS A 362 -15.12 -15.28 14.19
N GLU A 363 -15.02 -14.38 15.15
CA GLU A 363 -14.68 -12.97 14.88
C GLU A 363 -13.27 -12.81 14.33
N GLN A 364 -12.35 -13.55 14.90
CA GLN A 364 -10.95 -13.54 14.47
C GLN A 364 -10.77 -14.22 13.11
N VAL A 365 -11.55 -15.27 12.79
CA VAL A 365 -11.46 -15.98 11.49
C VAL A 365 -11.82 -15.03 10.35
N ILE A 366 -12.94 -14.30 10.43
CA ILE A 366 -13.35 -13.37 9.37
C ILE A 366 -12.25 -12.33 9.10
N PHE A 367 -11.71 -11.73 10.16
CA PHE A 367 -10.63 -10.76 10.02
C PHE A 367 -9.39 -11.37 9.35
N HIS A 368 -8.93 -12.55 9.83
CA HIS A 368 -7.73 -13.20 9.29
C HIS A 368 -7.90 -13.64 7.84
N VAL A 369 -9.08 -14.17 7.48
CA VAL A 369 -9.37 -14.58 6.09
C VAL A 369 -9.32 -13.37 5.17
N ASN A 370 -9.94 -12.26 5.54
CA ASN A 370 -9.88 -11.05 4.72
C ASN A 370 -8.46 -10.49 4.61
N MET A 371 -7.68 -10.47 5.71
CA MET A 371 -6.27 -10.09 5.67
C MET A 371 -5.46 -11.00 4.73
N LEU A 372 -5.70 -12.30 4.75
CA LEU A 372 -5.03 -13.26 3.86
C LEU A 372 -5.40 -13.00 2.40
N ILE A 373 -6.67 -12.79 2.10
CA ILE A 373 -7.13 -12.47 0.75
C ILE A 373 -6.48 -11.17 0.25
N CYS A 374 -6.46 -10.12 1.09
CA CYS A 374 -5.81 -8.85 0.76
C CYS A 374 -4.29 -8.96 0.62
N MET A 375 -3.66 -9.97 1.20
CA MET A 375 -2.25 -10.28 0.99
C MET A 375 -2.01 -10.99 -0.36
N VAL A 376 -2.88 -11.90 -0.75
CA VAL A 376 -2.70 -12.75 -1.95
C VAL A 376 -3.09 -12.02 -3.23
N ILE A 377 -4.17 -11.21 -3.22
CA ILE A 377 -4.69 -10.54 -4.43
C ILE A 377 -3.61 -9.67 -5.13
N PRO A 378 -2.88 -8.75 -4.47
CA PRO A 378 -1.89 -7.92 -5.15
C PRO A 378 -0.76 -8.74 -5.79
N VAL A 379 -0.36 -9.83 -5.15
CA VAL A 379 0.65 -10.76 -5.70
C VAL A 379 0.10 -11.46 -6.94
N GLY A 380 -1.12 -11.99 -6.88
CA GLY A 380 -1.78 -12.63 -8.02
C GLY A 380 -1.95 -11.68 -9.21
N LEU A 381 -2.37 -10.44 -8.95
CA LEU A 381 -2.48 -9.40 -9.99
C LEU A 381 -1.12 -9.04 -10.60
N SER A 382 -0.06 -8.95 -9.79
CA SER A 382 1.30 -8.68 -10.26
C SER A 382 1.85 -9.83 -11.11
N ILE A 383 1.57 -11.09 -10.73
CA ILE A 383 1.90 -12.26 -11.53
C ILE A 383 1.17 -12.24 -12.87
N TYR A 384 -0.16 -12.00 -12.84
CA TYR A 384 -0.98 -11.94 -14.05
C TYR A 384 -0.50 -10.82 -15.00
N TYR A 385 -0.23 -9.63 -14.46
CA TYR A 385 0.27 -8.51 -15.24
C TYR A 385 1.61 -8.84 -15.91
N SER A 386 2.55 -9.42 -15.14
CA SER A 386 3.86 -9.85 -15.67
C SER A 386 3.74 -10.95 -16.73
N TYR A 387 2.75 -11.83 -16.60
CA TYR A 387 2.52 -12.92 -17.54
C TYR A 387 1.89 -12.45 -18.85
N ALA A 388 0.83 -11.63 -18.75
CA ALA A 388 -0.06 -11.35 -19.88
C ALA A 388 0.14 -9.95 -20.51
N THR A 389 0.70 -8.97 -19.77
CA THR A 389 0.70 -7.58 -20.22
C THR A 389 2.10 -7.01 -20.41
N ASP A 390 2.94 -7.11 -19.38
CA ASP A 390 4.31 -6.60 -19.41
C ASP A 390 5.11 -7.25 -18.29
N TYR A 391 6.25 -7.90 -18.62
CA TYR A 391 7.06 -8.59 -17.63
C TYR A 391 7.77 -7.60 -16.72
N GLN A 392 7.13 -7.28 -15.61
CA GLN A 392 7.64 -6.35 -14.61
C GLN A 392 7.61 -6.97 -13.20
N PRO A 393 8.64 -7.73 -12.80
CA PRO A 393 8.72 -8.33 -11.47
C PRO A 393 9.12 -7.27 -10.42
N GLN A 394 8.20 -6.34 -10.14
CA GLN A 394 8.44 -5.22 -9.22
C GLN A 394 7.63 -5.37 -7.95
N GLY A 395 8.33 -5.37 -6.80
CA GLY A 395 7.71 -5.49 -5.47
C GLY A 395 6.75 -4.37 -5.13
N ARG A 396 6.90 -3.18 -5.75
CA ARG A 396 5.96 -2.06 -5.56
C ARG A 396 4.51 -2.42 -5.92
N TYR A 397 4.29 -3.28 -6.90
CA TYR A 397 2.95 -3.74 -7.27
C TYR A 397 2.28 -4.61 -6.20
N CYS A 398 3.10 -5.18 -5.31
CA CYS A 398 2.63 -5.95 -4.16
C CYS A 398 2.42 -5.12 -2.90
N TYR A 399 2.78 -3.82 -2.87
CA TYR A 399 2.69 -2.98 -1.66
C TYR A 399 1.30 -2.86 -1.03
N PRO A 400 0.18 -2.97 -1.75
CA PRO A 400 -1.12 -3.08 -1.11
C PRO A 400 -1.25 -4.23 -0.10
N MET A 401 -0.39 -5.27 -0.17
CA MET A 401 -0.35 -6.35 0.82
C MET A 401 0.41 -6.00 2.12
N LEU A 402 1.11 -4.84 2.19
CA LEU A 402 2.05 -4.51 3.26
C LEU A 402 1.47 -4.74 4.66
N LEU A 403 0.30 -4.15 4.94
CA LEU A 403 -0.33 -4.25 6.27
C LEU A 403 -0.68 -5.71 6.62
N ALA A 404 -1.16 -6.47 5.65
CA ALA A 404 -1.52 -7.87 5.85
C ALA A 404 -0.28 -8.75 6.08
N LEU A 405 0.75 -8.58 5.26
CA LEU A 405 2.01 -9.31 5.39
C LEU A 405 2.66 -9.04 6.76
N THR A 406 2.85 -7.77 7.09
CA THR A 406 3.51 -7.38 8.35
C THR A 406 2.70 -7.77 9.57
N TYR A 407 1.35 -7.77 9.47
CA TYR A 407 0.47 -8.29 10.50
C TYR A 407 0.72 -9.78 10.78
N PHE A 408 0.72 -10.63 9.75
CA PHE A 408 0.96 -12.06 9.95
C PHE A 408 2.38 -12.33 10.46
N VAL A 409 3.38 -11.68 9.91
CA VAL A 409 4.77 -11.82 10.37
C VAL A 409 4.89 -11.41 11.85
N ALA A 410 4.36 -10.26 12.23
CA ALA A 410 4.43 -9.81 13.61
C ALA A 410 3.62 -10.69 14.57
N LYS A 411 2.47 -11.24 14.14
CA LYS A 411 1.69 -12.20 14.92
C LYS A 411 2.42 -13.54 15.11
N GLY A 412 3.12 -14.00 14.09
CA GLY A 412 3.96 -15.18 14.21
C GLY A 412 5.13 -14.94 15.16
N MET A 413 5.85 -13.84 14.99
CA MET A 413 6.94 -13.46 15.89
C MET A 413 6.48 -13.30 17.35
N GLU A 414 5.32 -12.65 17.56
CA GLU A 414 4.69 -12.56 18.89
C GLU A 414 4.48 -13.95 19.51
N SER A 415 4.03 -14.93 18.72
CA SER A 415 3.78 -16.30 19.21
C SER A 415 5.06 -17.03 19.56
N LEU A 416 6.12 -16.90 18.75
CA LEU A 416 7.45 -17.45 19.05
C LEU A 416 8.06 -16.84 20.30
N VAL A 417 8.03 -15.50 20.38
CA VAL A 417 8.61 -14.75 21.49
C VAL A 417 7.92 -15.13 22.82
N LYS A 418 6.60 -15.26 22.82
CA LYS A 418 5.84 -15.68 24.01
C LYS A 418 6.06 -17.14 24.41
N LEU A 419 6.34 -17.99 23.44
CA LEU A 419 6.61 -19.40 23.71
C LEU A 419 8.00 -19.63 24.32
N LEU A 420 8.99 -18.88 23.86
CA LEU A 420 10.40 -19.16 24.12
C LEU A 420 11.02 -18.27 25.21
N LEU A 421 10.43 -17.12 25.51
CA LEU A 421 11.09 -16.09 26.32
C LEU A 421 10.23 -15.60 27.50
N SER A 422 10.88 -15.25 28.59
CA SER A 422 10.27 -14.52 29.71
C SER A 422 9.87 -13.10 29.30
N GLU A 423 8.93 -12.45 29.99
CA GLU A 423 8.45 -11.10 29.67
C GLU A 423 9.57 -10.06 29.54
N LYS A 424 10.58 -10.12 30.41
CA LYS A 424 11.75 -9.22 30.36
C LYS A 424 12.55 -9.45 29.08
N ALA A 425 12.80 -10.72 28.71
CA ALA A 425 13.51 -11.08 27.49
C ALA A 425 12.69 -10.72 26.23
N GLN A 426 11.36 -10.87 26.25
CA GLN A 426 10.46 -10.42 25.18
C GLN A 426 10.62 -8.93 24.89
N MET A 427 10.56 -8.09 25.93
CA MET A 427 10.73 -6.65 25.80
C MET A 427 12.10 -6.27 25.24
N MET A 428 13.16 -6.94 25.72
CA MET A 428 14.53 -6.70 25.25
C MET A 428 14.66 -7.08 23.77
N LEU A 429 14.18 -8.26 23.36
CA LEU A 429 14.21 -8.71 21.95
C LEU A 429 13.43 -7.76 21.03
N CYS A 430 12.24 -7.35 21.43
CA CYS A 430 11.45 -6.41 20.61
C CYS A 430 12.15 -5.07 20.40
N ARG A 431 12.81 -4.54 21.42
CA ARG A 431 13.61 -3.31 21.31
C ARG A 431 14.83 -3.51 20.41
N THR A 432 15.54 -4.64 20.59
CA THR A 432 16.71 -4.97 19.74
C THR A 432 16.30 -5.14 18.27
N MET A 433 15.20 -5.82 17.99
CA MET A 433 14.68 -5.94 16.62
C MET A 433 14.32 -4.57 16.03
N SER A 434 13.65 -3.71 16.80
CA SER A 434 13.32 -2.35 16.31
C SER A 434 14.59 -1.53 16.02
N ALA A 435 15.61 -1.62 16.88
CA ALA A 435 16.89 -0.97 16.65
C ALA A 435 17.63 -1.56 15.43
N LEU A 436 17.57 -2.87 15.25
CA LEU A 436 18.16 -3.56 14.09
C LEU A 436 17.51 -3.10 12.78
N PHE A 437 16.18 -3.06 12.69
CA PHE A 437 15.49 -2.54 11.50
C PHE A 437 15.84 -1.08 11.24
N GLY A 438 15.92 -0.25 12.29
CA GLY A 438 16.38 1.13 12.18
C GLY A 438 17.81 1.23 11.65
N ALA A 439 18.73 0.40 12.16
CA ALA A 439 20.11 0.35 11.71
C ALA A 439 20.25 -0.13 10.25
N ILE A 440 19.51 -1.18 9.86
CA ILE A 440 19.49 -1.69 8.48
C ILE A 440 19.00 -0.59 7.53
N THR A 441 17.88 0.05 7.87
CA THR A 441 17.31 1.13 7.06
C THR A 441 18.27 2.32 6.97
N GLY A 442 18.86 2.73 8.09
CA GLY A 442 19.89 3.77 8.12
C GLY A 442 21.09 3.42 7.26
N TYR A 443 21.60 2.20 7.36
CA TYR A 443 22.70 1.72 6.53
C TYR A 443 22.35 1.77 5.04
N VAL A 444 21.19 1.23 4.64
CA VAL A 444 20.75 1.20 3.24
C VAL A 444 20.63 2.63 2.69
N TYR A 445 20.06 3.56 3.44
CA TYR A 445 19.93 4.93 2.98
C TYR A 445 21.26 5.68 2.96
N LEU A 446 22.12 5.50 3.92
CA LEU A 446 23.43 6.18 3.98
C LEU A 446 24.41 5.60 2.95
N SER A 447 24.43 4.29 2.74
CA SER A 447 25.42 3.64 1.88
C SER A 447 24.98 3.50 0.42
N MET A 448 23.66 3.44 0.15
CA MET A 448 23.11 3.16 -1.19
C MET A 448 22.36 4.34 -1.78
N TYR A 449 21.50 4.97 -0.98
CA TYR A 449 20.62 6.04 -1.47
C TYR A 449 21.34 7.40 -1.52
N MET A 450 22.14 7.73 -0.50
CA MET A 450 22.86 9.01 -0.43
C MET A 450 24.04 9.11 -1.39
N PHE A 451 24.59 8.01 -1.87
CA PHE A 451 25.64 8.01 -2.89
C PHE A 451 25.11 8.21 -4.32
N TRP A 452 23.80 8.12 -4.52
CA TRP A 452 23.15 8.27 -5.82
C TRP A 452 22.24 9.52 -5.89
N LEU A 453 22.31 10.35 -4.87
CA LEU A 453 21.77 11.72 -4.81
C LEU A 453 22.86 12.72 -5.14
#